data_bc3f69ebb02c6d1332e4918905c22ac0
#
_entry.id   bc3f69ebb02c6d1332e4918905c22ac0
#
_cell.length_a   1.000
_cell.length_b   1.000
_cell.length_c   1.000
_cell.angle_alpha   90.00
_cell.angle_beta   90.00
_cell.angle_gamma   90.00
#
_symmetry.space_group_name_H-M   'P 1'
#
loop_
_entity.id
_entity.type
_entity.pdbx_description
1 polymer ?
#
loop_
_entity_poly.entity_id
_entity_poly.type
_entity_poly.pdbx_seq_one_letter_code
_entity_poly.pdbx_strand_id
1 'polypeptide(L)'
;MQKIVFNAHYLMYFDTAIADYWRALALPYEEAMQLLNGDLYVKKASIEYFNSAHFDDRLDVALRLSRVGNSSIVFSGAVFRGDELLITSELVYVFADPKAQKSKPVPQALRQLLQGFEKGQPTYTIKMGSWAELGADAAGVRTEVFVVEQKVPLEMEWDDADQTAIHAVAYNTLGQVIGTARLLEHTLQTAKVGRMAVKRVLRGSNIGRDLLRVLMGRARQRGNQEVVLHAQRSAQGFYAHAGFLTRGEPFDEVGIPHIEMFSVL
;
A
#
# COMPACT_ATOMS: atom_id res chain seq x y z
N MET A 1 -34.07 -0.56 23.13
CA MET A 1 -32.84 -0.44 22.32
C MET A 1 -32.66 -1.75 21.60
N GLN A 2 -32.71 -1.75 20.28
CA GLN A 2 -32.44 -2.95 19.48
C GLN A 2 -30.98 -3.35 19.69
N LYS A 3 -30.71 -4.62 20.03
CA LYS A 3 -29.36 -5.13 20.28
C LYS A 3 -28.62 -5.48 18.96
N ILE A 4 -28.89 -4.73 17.89
CA ILE A 4 -28.35 -4.94 16.57
C ILE A 4 -27.57 -3.73 16.09
N VAL A 5 -26.68 -3.93 15.12
CA VAL A 5 -25.94 -2.84 14.48
C VAL A 5 -26.93 -1.85 13.83
N PHE A 6 -26.72 -0.57 14.07
CA PHE A 6 -27.55 0.48 13.46
C PHE A 6 -27.36 0.48 11.93
N ASN A 7 -28.46 0.54 11.20
CA ASN A 7 -28.49 0.37 9.76
C ASN A 7 -27.54 1.31 8.99
N ALA A 8 -27.32 2.54 9.45
CA ALA A 8 -26.42 3.46 8.79
C ALA A 8 -24.93 3.07 8.93
N HIS A 9 -24.55 2.26 9.93
CA HIS A 9 -23.17 1.80 10.07
C HIS A 9 -22.70 0.92 8.92
N TYR A 10 -23.60 0.21 8.24
CA TYR A 10 -23.23 -0.61 7.08
C TYR A 10 -22.71 0.24 5.92
N LEU A 11 -23.20 1.48 5.73
CA LEU A 11 -22.60 2.41 4.77
C LEU A 11 -21.17 2.78 5.14
N MET A 12 -20.88 2.99 6.44
CA MET A 12 -19.50 3.24 6.90
C MET A 12 -18.59 2.03 6.67
N TYR A 13 -19.10 0.80 6.84
CA TYR A 13 -18.32 -0.41 6.56
C TYR A 13 -17.95 -0.49 5.08
N PHE A 14 -18.90 -0.19 4.18
CA PHE A 14 -18.61 -0.14 2.75
C PHE A 14 -17.68 1.01 2.36
N ASP A 15 -17.78 2.18 3.00
CA ASP A 15 -16.87 3.29 2.77
C ASP A 15 -15.42 2.92 3.18
N THR A 16 -15.26 2.24 4.31
CA THR A 16 -13.98 1.67 4.74
C THR A 16 -13.45 0.64 3.72
N ALA A 17 -14.32 -0.26 3.24
CA ALA A 17 -13.95 -1.26 2.24
C ALA A 17 -13.55 -0.62 0.90
N ILE A 18 -14.18 0.48 0.49
CA ILE A 18 -13.76 1.28 -0.67
C ILE A 18 -12.36 1.84 -0.48
N ALA A 19 -12.03 2.38 0.70
CA ALA A 19 -10.68 2.86 0.98
C ALA A 19 -9.65 1.73 0.90
N ASP A 20 -9.97 0.54 1.41
CA ASP A 20 -9.14 -0.65 1.29
C ASP A 20 -9.03 -1.17 -0.15
N TYR A 21 -10.08 -1.05 -0.94
CA TYR A 21 -10.06 -1.37 -2.37
C TYR A 21 -9.05 -0.49 -3.13
N TRP A 22 -9.03 0.84 -2.88
CA TRP A 22 -8.02 1.73 -3.46
C TRP A 22 -6.61 1.38 -3.01
N ARG A 23 -6.43 0.98 -1.75
CA ARG A 23 -5.14 0.49 -1.24
C ARG A 23 -4.71 -0.80 -1.94
N ALA A 24 -5.62 -1.74 -2.19
CA ALA A 24 -5.36 -2.97 -2.93
C ALA A 24 -4.99 -2.71 -4.40
N LEU A 25 -5.53 -1.65 -5.00
CA LEU A 25 -5.14 -1.16 -6.32
C LEU A 25 -3.76 -0.48 -6.35
N ALA A 26 -3.08 -0.36 -5.20
CA ALA A 26 -1.83 0.39 -5.05
C ALA A 26 -1.95 1.87 -5.50
N LEU A 27 -3.13 2.47 -5.33
CA LEU A 27 -3.40 3.87 -5.69
C LEU A 27 -3.39 4.76 -4.44
N PRO A 28 -2.47 5.71 -4.31
CA PRO A 28 -2.61 6.84 -3.42
C PRO A 28 -3.74 7.74 -3.95
N TYR A 29 -4.95 7.59 -3.40
CA TYR A 29 -6.19 8.06 -3.98
C TYR A 29 -6.14 9.54 -4.42
N GLU A 30 -5.78 10.44 -3.52
CA GLU A 30 -5.75 11.88 -3.81
C GLU A 30 -4.81 12.22 -4.98
N GLU A 31 -3.57 11.70 -4.94
CA GLU A 31 -2.58 11.92 -6.00
C GLU A 31 -3.03 11.27 -7.33
N ALA A 32 -3.65 10.10 -7.26
CA ALA A 32 -4.15 9.41 -8.44
C ALA A 32 -5.32 10.18 -9.08
N MET A 33 -6.25 10.72 -8.28
CA MET A 33 -7.36 11.52 -8.79
C MET A 33 -6.88 12.86 -9.37
N GLN A 34 -5.86 13.49 -8.78
CA GLN A 34 -5.20 14.68 -9.35
C GLN A 34 -4.56 14.35 -10.72
N LEU A 35 -3.81 13.25 -10.81
CA LEU A 35 -3.18 12.80 -12.05
C LEU A 35 -4.22 12.51 -13.14
N LEU A 36 -5.35 11.92 -12.77
CA LEU A 36 -6.47 11.61 -13.66
C LEU A 36 -7.35 12.83 -13.97
N ASN A 37 -7.07 13.97 -13.34
CA ASN A 37 -7.80 15.22 -13.50
C ASN A 37 -9.31 15.07 -13.27
N GLY A 38 -9.69 14.49 -12.13
CA GLY A 38 -11.09 14.28 -11.75
C GLY A 38 -11.18 13.65 -10.37
N ASP A 39 -12.40 13.37 -9.92
CA ASP A 39 -12.66 12.73 -8.63
C ASP A 39 -13.92 11.86 -8.70
N LEU A 40 -14.12 11.00 -7.70
CA LEU A 40 -15.26 10.10 -7.62
C LEU A 40 -16.26 10.55 -6.57
N TYR A 41 -17.51 10.69 -6.97
CA TYR A 41 -18.59 11.10 -6.09
C TYR A 41 -19.66 10.02 -6.03
N VAL A 42 -20.11 9.70 -4.82
CA VAL A 42 -21.23 8.77 -4.63
C VAL A 42 -22.48 9.39 -5.25
N LYS A 43 -23.06 8.68 -6.21
CA LYS A 43 -24.34 9.06 -6.85
C LYS A 43 -25.52 8.29 -6.28
N LYS A 44 -25.28 7.02 -5.90
CA LYS A 44 -26.32 6.15 -5.33
C LYS A 44 -25.64 5.14 -4.40
N ALA A 45 -26.27 4.89 -3.26
CA ALA A 45 -25.97 3.76 -2.40
C ALA A 45 -27.31 3.08 -2.08
N SER A 46 -27.44 1.79 -2.38
CA SER A 46 -28.59 0.98 -1.98
C SER A 46 -28.11 -0.20 -1.16
N ILE A 47 -28.88 -0.53 -0.14
CA ILE A 47 -28.60 -1.62 0.79
C ILE A 47 -29.84 -2.48 0.92
N GLU A 48 -29.65 -3.80 0.87
CA GLU A 48 -30.67 -4.79 1.19
C GLU A 48 -30.24 -5.54 2.46
N TYR A 49 -31.18 -5.70 3.38
CA TYR A 49 -30.96 -6.28 4.69
C TYR A 49 -31.63 -7.66 4.75
N PHE A 50 -30.85 -8.71 4.97
CA PHE A 50 -31.34 -10.09 5.12
C PHE A 50 -31.35 -10.49 6.59
N ASN A 51 -30.23 -10.21 7.30
CA ASN A 51 -30.07 -10.47 8.72
C ASN A 51 -29.36 -9.32 9.40
N SER A 52 -29.43 -9.27 10.74
CA SER A 52 -28.78 -8.24 11.55
C SER A 52 -27.46 -8.71 12.12
N ALA A 53 -26.44 -7.86 12.08
CA ALA A 53 -25.27 -8.02 12.91
C ALA A 53 -25.52 -7.55 14.34
N HIS A 54 -24.84 -8.14 15.30
CA HIS A 54 -24.95 -7.87 16.72
C HIS A 54 -23.64 -7.30 17.28
N PHE A 55 -23.69 -6.89 18.54
CA PHE A 55 -22.49 -6.46 19.25
C PHE A 55 -21.49 -7.63 19.33
N ASP A 56 -20.22 -7.31 19.12
CA ASP A 56 -19.07 -8.24 19.17
C ASP A 56 -19.01 -9.26 18.01
N ASP A 57 -19.89 -9.15 16.99
CA ASP A 57 -19.75 -9.95 15.78
C ASP A 57 -18.49 -9.54 15.00
N ARG A 58 -17.79 -10.55 14.47
CA ARG A 58 -16.77 -10.34 13.44
C ARG A 58 -17.43 -10.38 12.07
N LEU A 59 -17.26 -9.30 11.32
CA LEU A 59 -17.89 -9.13 10.02
C LEU A 59 -16.85 -9.09 8.93
N ASP A 60 -17.10 -9.84 7.86
CA ASP A 60 -16.34 -9.76 6.61
C ASP A 60 -17.09 -8.86 5.63
N VAL A 61 -16.45 -7.76 5.22
CA VAL A 61 -17.00 -6.81 4.25
C VAL A 61 -16.36 -7.06 2.90
N ALA A 62 -17.12 -7.64 1.98
CA ALA A 62 -16.69 -7.94 0.63
C ALA A 62 -17.09 -6.82 -0.33
N LEU A 63 -16.21 -6.53 -1.29
CA LEU A 63 -16.44 -5.54 -2.34
C LEU A 63 -15.87 -6.04 -3.66
N ARG A 64 -16.62 -5.85 -4.74
CA ARG A 64 -16.14 -6.12 -6.10
C ARG A 64 -16.64 -5.09 -7.08
N LEU A 65 -15.87 -4.85 -8.13
CA LEU A 65 -16.31 -4.07 -9.27
C LEU A 65 -17.39 -4.83 -10.06
N SER A 66 -18.57 -4.25 -10.21
CA SER A 66 -19.62 -4.83 -11.04
C SER A 66 -19.56 -4.31 -12.47
N ARG A 67 -19.33 -3.01 -12.64
CA ARG A 67 -19.35 -2.39 -13.97
C ARG A 67 -18.63 -1.05 -13.98
N VAL A 68 -17.96 -0.75 -15.10
CA VAL A 68 -17.47 0.59 -15.43
C VAL A 68 -18.26 1.09 -16.64
N GLY A 69 -19.14 2.07 -16.42
CA GLY A 69 -19.91 2.77 -17.46
C GLY A 69 -19.08 3.88 -18.12
N ASN A 70 -19.72 4.79 -18.85
CA ASN A 70 -19.00 5.93 -19.45
C ASN A 70 -18.39 6.83 -18.38
N SER A 71 -19.20 7.34 -17.46
CA SER A 71 -18.77 8.21 -16.35
C SER A 71 -19.02 7.60 -14.97
N SER A 72 -19.47 6.36 -14.87
CA SER A 72 -19.84 5.71 -13.61
C SER A 72 -19.03 4.45 -13.35
N ILE A 73 -18.78 4.18 -12.07
CA ILE A 73 -18.19 2.96 -11.55
C ILE A 73 -19.19 2.37 -10.56
N VAL A 74 -19.53 1.11 -10.73
CA VAL A 74 -20.50 0.42 -9.87
C VAL A 74 -19.80 -0.70 -9.13
N PHE A 75 -19.92 -0.69 -7.82
CA PHE A 75 -19.47 -1.77 -6.96
C PHE A 75 -20.66 -2.52 -6.37
N SER A 76 -20.54 -3.83 -6.26
CA SER A 76 -21.39 -4.66 -5.42
C SER A 76 -20.65 -4.96 -4.13
N GLY A 77 -21.32 -4.76 -3.00
CA GLY A 77 -20.83 -5.06 -1.67
C GLY A 77 -21.66 -6.14 -0.99
N ALA A 78 -21.06 -6.83 -0.05
CA ALA A 78 -21.75 -7.76 0.84
C ALA A 78 -21.12 -7.74 2.22
N VAL A 79 -21.90 -7.99 3.27
CA VAL A 79 -21.43 -8.17 4.64
C VAL A 79 -21.79 -9.56 5.11
N PHE A 80 -20.82 -10.29 5.61
CA PHE A 80 -20.98 -11.64 6.12
C PHE A 80 -20.60 -11.75 7.60
N ARG A 81 -21.24 -12.68 8.30
CA ARG A 81 -20.82 -13.19 9.59
C ARG A 81 -20.48 -14.69 9.41
N GLY A 82 -19.18 -15.00 9.28
CA GLY A 82 -18.77 -16.31 8.80
C GLY A 82 -19.35 -16.56 7.39
N ASP A 83 -20.12 -17.64 7.22
CA ASP A 83 -20.75 -17.98 5.93
C ASP A 83 -22.16 -17.37 5.75
N GLU A 84 -22.67 -16.67 6.76
CA GLU A 84 -24.00 -16.08 6.72
C GLU A 84 -23.99 -14.72 6.05
N LEU A 85 -24.74 -14.56 4.95
CA LEU A 85 -24.96 -13.28 4.29
C LEU A 85 -25.93 -12.43 5.11
N LEU A 86 -25.49 -11.26 5.56
CA LEU A 86 -26.30 -10.32 6.31
C LEU A 86 -26.86 -9.19 5.44
N ILE A 87 -26.02 -8.62 4.56
CA ILE A 87 -26.28 -7.39 3.81
C ILE A 87 -25.75 -7.55 2.39
N THR A 88 -26.48 -7.01 1.41
CA THR A 88 -25.91 -6.66 0.10
C THR A 88 -26.02 -5.17 -0.19
N SER A 89 -25.16 -4.68 -1.08
CA SER A 89 -25.11 -3.27 -1.45
C SER A 89 -24.77 -3.09 -2.92
N GLU A 90 -25.34 -2.04 -3.53
CA GLU A 90 -24.88 -1.49 -4.80
C GLU A 90 -24.45 -0.04 -4.56
N LEU A 91 -23.19 0.26 -4.87
CA LEU A 91 -22.59 1.59 -4.75
C LEU A 91 -22.28 2.12 -6.15
N VAL A 92 -22.84 3.25 -6.51
CA VAL A 92 -22.61 3.90 -7.81
C VAL A 92 -21.82 5.18 -7.57
N TYR A 93 -20.62 5.21 -8.12
CA TYR A 93 -19.77 6.39 -8.15
C TYR A 93 -19.78 7.02 -9.53
N VAL A 94 -19.68 8.34 -9.60
CA VAL A 94 -19.53 9.10 -10.85
C VAL A 94 -18.20 9.80 -10.84
N PHE A 95 -17.42 9.61 -11.89
CA PHE A 95 -16.20 10.35 -12.13
C PHE A 95 -16.57 11.75 -12.67
N ALA A 96 -16.06 12.80 -12.03
CA ALA A 96 -16.46 14.16 -12.33
C ALA A 96 -15.30 15.13 -12.21
N ASP A 97 -15.44 16.29 -12.81
CA ASP A 97 -14.60 17.44 -12.59
C ASP A 97 -14.98 18.11 -11.25
N PRO A 98 -14.07 18.19 -10.26
CA PRO A 98 -14.39 18.75 -8.95
C PRO A 98 -14.71 20.24 -8.97
N LYS A 99 -14.19 20.99 -9.96
CA LYS A 99 -14.42 22.43 -10.11
C LYS A 99 -15.73 22.72 -10.85
N ALA A 100 -15.91 22.06 -11.99
CA ALA A 100 -17.10 22.28 -12.82
C ALA A 100 -18.34 21.53 -12.29
N GLN A 101 -18.18 20.59 -11.35
CA GLN A 101 -19.25 19.71 -10.83
C GLN A 101 -20.02 18.98 -11.94
N LYS A 102 -19.31 18.61 -13.01
CA LYS A 102 -19.87 17.91 -14.18
C LYS A 102 -19.20 16.55 -14.34
N SER A 103 -20.01 15.55 -14.67
CA SER A 103 -19.49 14.21 -14.95
C SER A 103 -18.55 14.21 -16.15
N LYS A 104 -17.50 13.38 -16.05
CA LYS A 104 -16.50 13.15 -17.09
C LYS A 104 -16.43 11.66 -17.40
N PRO A 105 -16.01 11.27 -18.60
CA PRO A 105 -15.72 9.86 -18.89
C PRO A 105 -14.65 9.32 -17.91
N VAL A 106 -14.87 8.11 -17.40
CA VAL A 106 -13.88 7.39 -16.60
C VAL A 106 -12.62 7.22 -17.45
N PRO A 107 -11.44 7.72 -17.01
CA PRO A 107 -10.20 7.62 -17.77
C PRO A 107 -9.86 6.17 -18.13
N GLN A 108 -9.33 5.97 -19.32
CA GLN A 108 -9.02 4.60 -19.82
C GLN A 108 -8.05 3.86 -18.91
N ALA A 109 -7.05 4.56 -18.36
CA ALA A 109 -6.09 3.98 -17.42
C ALA A 109 -6.77 3.46 -16.14
N LEU A 110 -7.70 4.25 -15.57
CA LEU A 110 -8.47 3.81 -14.39
C LEU A 110 -9.39 2.64 -14.73
N ARG A 111 -10.05 2.67 -15.86
CA ARG A 111 -10.90 1.55 -16.34
C ARG A 111 -10.11 0.26 -16.47
N GLN A 112 -8.95 0.31 -17.10
CA GLN A 112 -8.07 -0.85 -17.30
C GLN A 112 -7.56 -1.40 -15.97
N LEU A 113 -7.15 -0.52 -15.06
CA LEU A 113 -6.70 -0.92 -13.73
C LEU A 113 -7.81 -1.64 -12.96
N LEU A 114 -9.00 -1.05 -12.86
CA LEU A 114 -10.14 -1.65 -12.15
C LEU A 114 -10.51 -3.03 -12.73
N GLN A 115 -10.64 -3.11 -14.05
CA GLN A 115 -10.99 -4.37 -14.73
C GLN A 115 -9.87 -5.40 -14.67
N GLY A 116 -8.61 -4.96 -14.68
CA GLY A 116 -7.43 -5.83 -14.54
C GLY A 116 -7.34 -6.43 -13.13
N PHE A 117 -7.59 -5.63 -12.12
CA PHE A 117 -7.60 -6.07 -10.72
C PHE A 117 -8.61 -7.19 -10.46
N GLU A 118 -9.84 -7.06 -10.96
CA GLU A 118 -10.86 -8.11 -10.85
C GLU A 118 -10.49 -9.42 -11.58
N LYS A 119 -9.53 -9.35 -12.51
CA LYS A 119 -8.97 -10.50 -13.22
C LYS A 119 -7.67 -11.01 -12.57
N GLY A 120 -7.29 -10.50 -11.41
CA GLY A 120 -6.06 -10.87 -10.71
C GLY A 120 -4.78 -10.34 -11.34
N GLN A 121 -4.85 -9.29 -12.18
CA GLN A 121 -3.65 -8.67 -12.74
C GLN A 121 -2.90 -7.86 -11.67
N PRO A 122 -1.56 -7.82 -11.73
CA PRO A 122 -0.77 -7.02 -10.80
C PRO A 122 -1.13 -5.54 -10.85
N THR A 123 -1.22 -4.89 -9.70
CA THR A 123 -1.53 -3.46 -9.56
C THR A 123 -0.28 -2.59 -9.47
N TYR A 124 0.88 -3.19 -9.32
CA TYR A 124 2.19 -2.51 -9.32
C TYR A 124 3.29 -3.45 -9.81
N THR A 125 4.42 -2.86 -10.13
CA THR A 125 5.67 -3.54 -10.49
C THR A 125 6.83 -3.00 -9.65
N ILE A 126 7.89 -3.81 -9.47
CA ILE A 126 9.11 -3.38 -8.79
C ILE A 126 10.25 -3.44 -9.79
N LYS A 127 10.97 -2.32 -9.93
CA LYS A 127 12.21 -2.24 -10.71
C LYS A 127 13.39 -2.23 -9.76
N MET A 128 14.47 -2.92 -10.13
CA MET A 128 15.76 -2.84 -9.45
C MET A 128 16.78 -2.19 -10.39
N GLY A 129 17.62 -1.33 -9.85
CA GLY A 129 18.64 -0.61 -10.61
C GLY A 129 19.63 0.13 -9.73
N SER A 130 20.52 0.87 -10.37
CA SER A 130 21.48 1.76 -9.74
C SER A 130 20.82 3.07 -9.26
N TRP A 131 21.56 3.86 -8.49
CA TRP A 131 21.16 5.21 -8.13
C TRP A 131 20.98 6.12 -9.36
N ALA A 132 21.85 5.99 -10.34
CA ALA A 132 21.74 6.76 -11.59
C ALA A 132 20.43 6.49 -12.35
N GLU A 133 19.87 5.29 -12.24
CA GLU A 133 18.63 4.89 -12.91
C GLU A 133 17.38 5.20 -12.11
N LEU A 134 17.42 5.00 -10.78
CA LEU A 134 16.23 5.01 -9.92
C LEU A 134 16.30 6.05 -8.78
N GLY A 135 17.41 6.74 -8.65
CA GLY A 135 17.66 7.63 -7.51
C GLY A 135 16.65 8.77 -7.38
N ALA A 136 16.27 9.39 -8.49
CA ALA A 136 15.26 10.46 -8.47
C ALA A 136 13.90 9.97 -7.96
N ASP A 137 13.48 8.80 -8.41
CA ASP A 137 12.22 8.17 -8.01
C ASP A 137 12.27 7.73 -6.54
N ALA A 138 13.36 7.07 -6.13
CA ALA A 138 13.57 6.67 -4.74
C ALA A 138 13.60 7.88 -3.80
N ALA A 139 14.26 8.97 -4.20
CA ALA A 139 14.38 10.20 -3.42
C ALA A 139 13.02 10.82 -3.10
N GLY A 140 12.09 10.81 -4.05
CA GLY A 140 10.75 11.37 -3.85
C GLY A 140 10.02 10.69 -2.67
N VAL A 141 9.96 9.36 -2.67
CA VAL A 141 9.29 8.60 -1.59
C VAL A 141 10.07 8.67 -0.28
N ARG A 142 11.40 8.66 -0.31
CA ARG A 142 12.24 8.80 0.89
C ARG A 142 12.03 10.15 1.56
N THR A 143 12.00 11.23 0.77
CA THR A 143 11.69 12.57 1.29
C THR A 143 10.31 12.62 1.93
N GLU A 144 9.29 12.10 1.25
CA GLU A 144 7.93 12.07 1.78
C GLU A 144 7.85 11.32 3.12
N VAL A 145 8.45 10.12 3.19
CA VAL A 145 8.33 9.24 4.36
C VAL A 145 9.31 9.63 5.47
N PHE A 146 10.58 9.80 5.16
CA PHE A 146 11.58 10.02 6.22
C PHE A 146 11.66 11.49 6.65
N VAL A 147 11.67 12.42 5.69
CA VAL A 147 11.83 13.85 6.02
C VAL A 147 10.49 14.48 6.40
N VAL A 148 9.45 14.33 5.58
CA VAL A 148 8.18 15.00 5.81
C VAL A 148 7.37 14.33 6.91
N GLU A 149 7.20 13.00 6.87
CA GLU A 149 6.39 12.28 7.86
C GLU A 149 7.16 12.03 9.17
N GLN A 150 8.37 11.45 9.10
CA GLN A 150 9.13 11.02 10.29
C GLN A 150 10.04 12.11 10.84
N LYS A 151 10.17 13.27 10.17
CA LYS A 151 10.96 14.43 10.62
C LYS A 151 12.47 14.17 10.74
N VAL A 152 12.98 13.21 9.98
CA VAL A 152 14.44 13.01 9.84
C VAL A 152 15.03 14.25 9.17
N PRO A 153 16.12 14.86 9.68
CA PRO A 153 16.78 15.97 9.02
C PRO A 153 17.20 15.61 7.59
N LEU A 154 16.97 16.51 6.65
CA LEU A 154 17.20 16.26 5.21
C LEU A 154 18.66 15.84 4.94
N GLU A 155 19.62 16.45 5.61
CA GLU A 155 21.05 16.18 5.49
C GLU A 155 21.45 14.78 6.02
N MET A 156 20.63 14.16 6.86
CA MET A 156 20.88 12.81 7.39
C MET A 156 20.23 11.70 6.56
N GLU A 157 19.34 12.06 5.64
CA GLU A 157 18.68 11.09 4.78
C GLU A 157 19.58 10.60 3.65
N TRP A 158 20.50 11.43 3.17
CA TRP A 158 21.37 11.13 2.05
C TRP A 158 22.73 10.66 2.52
N ASP A 159 23.29 9.65 1.87
CA ASP A 159 24.64 9.16 2.11
C ASP A 159 25.30 8.63 0.81
N ASP A 160 26.62 8.58 0.79
CA ASP A 160 27.41 8.14 -0.38
C ASP A 160 27.14 6.67 -0.74
N ALA A 161 26.62 5.88 0.19
CA ALA A 161 26.28 4.47 -0.06
C ALA A 161 25.17 4.30 -1.07
N ASP A 162 24.35 5.33 -1.34
CA ASP A 162 23.35 5.30 -2.41
C ASP A 162 23.99 5.05 -3.78
N GLN A 163 25.21 5.54 -4.03
CA GLN A 163 25.90 5.40 -5.32
C GLN A 163 26.27 3.95 -5.64
N THR A 164 26.53 3.14 -4.64
CA THR A 164 26.95 1.72 -4.77
C THR A 164 25.85 0.72 -4.47
N ALA A 165 24.73 1.20 -3.90
CA ALA A 165 23.58 0.38 -3.55
C ALA A 165 22.82 -0.14 -4.80
N ILE A 166 22.14 -1.25 -4.62
CA ILE A 166 21.02 -1.61 -5.51
C ILE A 166 19.75 -1.02 -4.91
N HIS A 167 19.03 -0.27 -5.71
CA HIS A 167 17.74 0.30 -5.36
C HIS A 167 16.61 -0.56 -5.91
N ALA A 168 15.55 -0.73 -5.12
CA ALA A 168 14.28 -1.30 -5.56
C ALA A 168 13.21 -0.22 -5.44
N VAL A 169 12.46 0.03 -6.51
CA VAL A 169 11.40 1.05 -6.56
C VAL A 169 10.13 0.42 -7.08
N ALA A 170 9.04 0.60 -6.34
CA ALA A 170 7.71 0.13 -6.69
C ALA A 170 6.93 1.23 -7.42
N TYR A 171 6.33 0.86 -8.56
CA TYR A 171 5.51 1.74 -9.39
C TYR A 171 4.12 1.12 -9.54
N ASN A 172 3.07 1.89 -9.29
CA ASN A 172 1.72 1.45 -9.62
C ASN A 172 1.48 1.50 -11.14
N THR A 173 0.32 1.01 -11.58
CA THR A 173 -0.03 0.97 -13.01
C THR A 173 -0.24 2.35 -13.65
N LEU A 174 -0.37 3.42 -12.86
CA LEU A 174 -0.39 4.80 -13.35
C LEU A 174 1.01 5.42 -13.43
N GLY A 175 2.08 4.64 -13.13
CA GLY A 175 3.46 5.12 -13.15
C GLY A 175 3.87 5.92 -11.91
N GLN A 176 3.05 6.00 -10.89
CA GLN A 176 3.39 6.70 -9.65
C GLN A 176 4.34 5.83 -8.81
N VAL A 177 5.36 6.46 -8.24
CA VAL A 177 6.27 5.80 -7.29
C VAL A 177 5.55 5.66 -5.95
N ILE A 178 5.49 4.44 -5.43
CA ILE A 178 4.69 4.10 -4.24
C ILE A 178 5.51 3.51 -3.09
N GLY A 179 6.75 3.13 -3.35
CA GLY A 179 7.65 2.61 -2.33
C GLY A 179 9.05 2.41 -2.86
N THR A 180 10.02 2.32 -1.96
CA THR A 180 11.43 2.09 -2.27
C THR A 180 12.13 1.32 -1.16
N ALA A 181 13.27 0.73 -1.48
CA ALA A 181 14.23 0.15 -0.54
C ALA A 181 15.60 0.06 -1.22
N ARG A 182 16.69 -0.06 -0.44
CA ARG A 182 18.02 -0.28 -0.99
C ARG A 182 18.71 -1.50 -0.36
N LEU A 183 19.61 -2.11 -1.12
CA LEU A 183 20.45 -3.21 -0.72
C LEU A 183 21.91 -2.78 -0.82
N LEU A 184 22.63 -2.83 0.30
CA LEU A 184 24.05 -2.55 0.41
C LEU A 184 24.82 -3.85 0.56
N GLU A 185 26.09 -3.86 0.13
CA GLU A 185 27.08 -4.83 0.57
C GLU A 185 27.56 -4.40 1.96
N HIS A 186 27.42 -5.27 2.95
CA HIS A 186 27.84 -4.99 4.32
C HIS A 186 29.16 -5.69 4.66
N THR A 187 29.22 -6.99 4.34
CA THR A 187 30.45 -7.80 4.31
C THR A 187 30.39 -8.74 3.10
N LEU A 188 31.44 -9.51 2.84
CA LEU A 188 31.45 -10.50 1.75
C LEU A 188 30.27 -11.50 1.84
N GLN A 189 29.78 -11.79 3.03
CA GLN A 189 28.70 -12.77 3.25
C GLN A 189 27.39 -12.15 3.69
N THR A 190 27.37 -10.88 4.06
CA THR A 190 26.21 -10.21 4.63
C THR A 190 25.83 -9.00 3.77
N ALA A 191 24.57 -8.95 3.35
CA ALA A 191 23.97 -7.77 2.74
C ALA A 191 23.17 -6.97 3.77
N LYS A 192 23.04 -5.65 3.60
CA LYS A 192 22.23 -4.79 4.46
C LYS A 192 21.08 -4.17 3.66
N VAL A 193 19.84 -4.41 4.09
CA VAL A 193 18.67 -3.70 3.61
C VAL A 193 18.46 -2.42 4.41
N GLY A 194 18.19 -1.33 3.71
CA GLY A 194 17.92 -0.04 4.34
C GLY A 194 17.03 0.87 3.47
N ARG A 195 16.75 2.06 3.98
CA ARG A 195 15.95 3.11 3.31
C ARG A 195 14.61 2.56 2.76
N MET A 196 14.00 1.66 3.51
CA MET A 196 12.76 1.02 3.12
C MET A 196 11.57 1.93 3.47
N ALA A 197 10.88 2.38 2.45
CA ALA A 197 9.76 3.32 2.58
C ALA A 197 8.60 2.92 1.67
N VAL A 198 7.39 3.01 2.19
CA VAL A 198 6.13 2.86 1.44
C VAL A 198 5.24 4.04 1.80
N LYS A 199 4.62 4.67 0.81
CA LYS A 199 3.67 5.76 1.02
C LYS A 199 2.66 5.39 2.09
N ARG A 200 2.41 6.30 3.05
CA ARG A 200 1.61 6.03 4.25
C ARG A 200 0.24 5.43 3.94
N VAL A 201 -0.46 5.98 2.95
CA VAL A 201 -1.81 5.55 2.56
C VAL A 201 -1.86 4.15 1.94
N LEU A 202 -0.71 3.61 1.53
CA LEU A 202 -0.57 2.27 0.94
C LEU A 202 0.05 1.23 1.89
N ARG A 203 0.34 1.59 3.14
CA ARG A 203 0.85 0.61 4.12
C ARG A 203 -0.21 -0.44 4.42
N GLY A 204 0.24 -1.66 4.72
CA GLY A 204 -0.64 -2.83 4.86
C GLY A 204 -0.96 -3.55 3.54
N SER A 205 -0.52 -3.02 2.38
CA SER A 205 -0.73 -3.62 1.05
C SER A 205 0.50 -4.37 0.56
N ASN A 206 1.02 -5.32 1.08
CA ASN A 206 2.13 -6.18 0.63
C ASN A 206 3.34 -5.52 -0.09
N ILE A 207 3.28 -4.24 -0.50
CA ILE A 207 4.34 -3.53 -1.24
C ILE A 207 5.69 -3.61 -0.50
N GLY A 208 5.70 -3.32 0.80
CA GLY A 208 6.92 -3.41 1.60
C GLY A 208 7.48 -4.84 1.66
N ARG A 209 6.62 -5.84 1.82
CA ARG A 209 7.02 -7.25 1.80
C ARG A 209 7.63 -7.65 0.46
N ASP A 210 7.06 -7.18 -0.63
CA ASP A 210 7.54 -7.52 -1.96
C ASP A 210 8.85 -6.80 -2.31
N LEU A 211 9.02 -5.52 -1.87
CA LEU A 211 10.31 -4.82 -1.94
C LEU A 211 11.41 -5.59 -1.17
N LEU A 212 11.12 -6.01 0.05
CA LEU A 212 12.05 -6.81 0.86
C LEU A 212 12.39 -8.13 0.18
N ARG A 213 11.38 -8.83 -0.34
CA ARG A 213 11.56 -10.12 -1.01
C ARG A 213 12.46 -10.03 -2.26
N VAL A 214 12.30 -9.01 -3.11
CA VAL A 214 13.15 -8.86 -4.29
C VAL A 214 14.59 -8.54 -3.90
N LEU A 215 14.83 -7.73 -2.86
CA LEU A 215 16.17 -7.44 -2.37
C LEU A 215 16.82 -8.65 -1.71
N MET A 216 16.09 -9.43 -0.92
CA MET A 216 16.59 -10.71 -0.39
C MET A 216 16.93 -11.71 -1.50
N GLY A 217 16.09 -11.79 -2.54
CA GLY A 217 16.38 -12.58 -3.74
C GLY A 217 17.67 -12.13 -4.43
N ARG A 218 17.90 -10.82 -4.51
CA ARG A 218 19.13 -10.25 -5.08
C ARG A 218 20.37 -10.55 -4.21
N ALA A 219 20.24 -10.49 -2.89
CA ALA A 219 21.31 -10.86 -1.95
C ALA A 219 21.70 -12.34 -2.13
N ARG A 220 20.72 -13.26 -2.24
CA ARG A 220 20.98 -14.69 -2.54
C ARG A 220 21.73 -14.88 -3.87
N GLN A 221 21.34 -14.18 -4.93
CA GLN A 221 22.00 -14.25 -6.24
C GLN A 221 23.45 -13.75 -6.19
N ARG A 222 23.79 -12.85 -5.27
CA ARG A 222 25.17 -12.39 -5.02
C ARG A 222 25.99 -13.38 -4.20
N GLY A 223 25.40 -14.42 -3.63
CA GLY A 223 26.06 -15.38 -2.74
C GLY A 223 26.11 -14.94 -1.28
N ASN A 224 25.39 -13.87 -0.89
CA ASN A 224 25.27 -13.52 0.50
C ASN A 224 24.54 -14.64 1.27
N GLN A 225 24.94 -14.88 2.49
CA GLN A 225 24.39 -15.90 3.39
C GLN A 225 23.40 -15.31 4.40
N GLU A 226 23.51 -14.01 4.65
CA GLU A 226 22.70 -13.30 5.63
C GLU A 226 22.30 -11.93 5.10
N VAL A 227 21.09 -11.50 5.47
CA VAL A 227 20.63 -10.11 5.31
C VAL A 227 20.40 -9.52 6.69
N VAL A 228 20.95 -8.32 6.92
CA VAL A 228 20.75 -7.52 8.14
C VAL A 228 19.99 -6.24 7.81
N LEU A 229 19.34 -5.68 8.81
CA LEU A 229 18.73 -4.35 8.74
C LEU A 229 18.58 -3.74 10.12
N HIS A 230 18.51 -2.41 10.19
CA HIS A 230 18.13 -1.67 11.38
C HIS A 230 16.61 -1.39 11.32
N ALA A 231 15.86 -2.11 12.11
CA ALA A 231 14.41 -1.95 12.16
C ALA A 231 14.02 -0.89 13.18
N GLN A 232 13.22 0.09 12.77
CA GLN A 232 12.49 0.90 13.74
C GLN A 232 11.67 -0.01 14.64
N ARG A 233 11.63 0.22 15.94
CA ARG A 233 10.89 -0.61 16.91
C ARG A 233 9.41 -0.77 16.52
N SER A 234 8.80 0.27 15.94
CA SER A 234 7.43 0.25 15.42
C SER A 234 7.23 -0.70 14.23
N ALA A 235 8.29 -0.99 13.46
CA ALA A 235 8.26 -1.87 12.30
C ALA A 235 8.80 -3.28 12.60
N GLN A 236 9.25 -3.57 13.83
CA GLN A 236 9.83 -4.86 14.21
C GLN A 236 8.90 -6.03 13.86
N GLY A 237 7.60 -5.91 14.13
CA GLY A 237 6.62 -6.95 13.80
C GLY A 237 6.53 -7.28 12.31
N PHE A 238 6.66 -6.26 11.45
CA PHE A 238 6.68 -6.47 10.00
C PHE A 238 7.85 -7.35 9.57
N TYR A 239 9.05 -7.07 10.06
CA TYR A 239 10.25 -7.86 9.72
C TYR A 239 10.22 -9.25 10.36
N ALA A 240 9.68 -9.38 11.59
CA ALA A 240 9.51 -10.68 12.23
C ALA A 240 8.58 -11.60 11.41
N HIS A 241 7.47 -11.08 10.87
CA HIS A 241 6.60 -11.81 9.96
C HIS A 241 7.28 -12.19 8.62
N ALA A 242 8.33 -11.46 8.23
CA ALA A 242 9.16 -11.79 7.07
C ALA A 242 10.31 -12.76 7.39
N GLY A 243 10.38 -13.29 8.62
CA GLY A 243 11.37 -14.28 9.04
C GLY A 243 12.66 -13.70 9.62
N PHE A 244 12.68 -12.40 9.94
CA PHE A 244 13.84 -11.78 10.60
C PHE A 244 13.78 -11.99 12.11
N LEU A 245 14.95 -12.24 12.71
CA LEU A 245 15.17 -12.34 14.14
C LEU A 245 15.92 -11.10 14.64
N THR A 246 15.68 -10.70 15.88
CA THR A 246 16.39 -9.60 16.52
C THR A 246 17.79 -10.02 16.95
N ARG A 247 18.75 -9.09 16.90
CA ARG A 247 20.12 -9.27 17.37
C ARG A 247 20.60 -8.02 18.12
N GLY A 248 21.25 -8.22 19.25
CA GLY A 248 21.78 -7.13 20.08
C GLY A 248 20.74 -6.36 20.85
N GLU A 249 21.17 -5.25 21.44
CA GLU A 249 20.33 -4.33 22.21
C GLU A 249 19.73 -3.23 21.32
N PRO A 250 18.58 -2.66 21.69
CA PRO A 250 18.03 -1.49 21.02
C PRO A 250 18.99 -0.30 21.09
N PHE A 251 19.01 0.51 20.04
CA PHE A 251 19.82 1.72 19.92
C PHE A 251 19.02 2.86 19.31
N ASP A 252 19.50 4.08 19.48
CA ASP A 252 18.88 5.25 18.84
C ASP A 252 19.57 5.58 17.52
N GLU A 253 18.78 5.82 16.49
CA GLU A 253 19.24 6.34 15.19
C GLU A 253 18.37 7.54 14.83
N VAL A 254 18.95 8.73 14.87
CA VAL A 254 18.26 10.01 14.58
C VAL A 254 17.02 10.26 15.46
N GLY A 255 17.10 9.96 16.76
CA GLY A 255 15.96 10.12 17.69
C GLY A 255 14.85 9.08 17.54
N ILE A 256 15.07 8.05 16.74
CA ILE A 256 14.13 6.96 16.53
C ILE A 256 14.72 5.66 17.08
N PRO A 257 14.03 4.97 18.01
CA PRO A 257 14.52 3.70 18.55
C PRO A 257 14.55 2.59 17.49
N HIS A 258 15.72 1.97 17.30
CA HIS A 258 15.97 0.87 16.37
C HIS A 258 16.43 -0.39 17.08
N ILE A 259 16.37 -1.50 16.37
CA ILE A 259 17.00 -2.76 16.73
C ILE A 259 17.56 -3.42 15.47
N GLU A 260 18.72 -4.05 15.58
CA GLU A 260 19.23 -4.85 14.48
C GLU A 260 18.40 -6.13 14.34
N MET A 261 18.04 -6.45 13.11
CA MET A 261 17.40 -7.72 12.77
C MET A 261 18.12 -8.37 11.59
N PHE A 262 18.12 -9.71 11.57
CA PHE A 262 18.79 -10.50 10.55
C PHE A 262 17.92 -11.68 10.08
N SER A 263 18.19 -12.13 8.87
CA SER A 263 17.63 -13.36 8.30
C SER A 263 18.71 -14.11 7.54
N VAL A 264 18.83 -15.41 7.78
CA VAL A 264 19.67 -16.31 6.98
C VAL A 264 18.97 -16.53 5.64
N LEU A 265 19.75 -16.51 4.53
CA LEU A 265 19.24 -16.58 3.15
C LEU A 265 19.14 -18.03 2.64
#